data_ef9b37589f3f0efa7a2d619c93df8253
#
_entry.id   ef9b37589f3f0efa7a2d619c93df8253
#
_cell.length_a   1.000
_cell.length_b   1.000
_cell.length_c   1.000
_cell.angle_alpha   90.00
_cell.angle_beta   90.00
_cell.angle_gamma   90.00
#
_symmetry.space_group_name_H-M   'P 1'
#
loop_
_entity.id
_entity.type
_entity.pdbx_description
1 polymer ?
#
loop_
_entity_poly.entity_id
_entity_poly.type
_entity_poly.pdbx_seq_one_letter_code
_entity_poly.pdbx_strand_id
1 'polypeptide(L)'
;LLADEFCGGFALTPDETAFVRREPLVTLADVTSFCEEVPGARGVNILRRAIRLAADGAASPLEALVRHWLHVPVEHGGYGTGQSAFNVAVDVGEGFGSGMPARRTRVIDICYPRQRCGVECDGLQHESSAQSDDDAHRQTQLSNVGYREERISWKQFSSYQRACEA
;
A
#
# COMPACT_ATOMS: atom_id res chain seq x y z
N LEU A 1 -4.68 5.56 -9.34
CA LEU A 1 -5.59 4.55 -8.79
C LEU A 1 -5.93 3.45 -9.80
N LEU A 2 -6.45 3.75 -11.00
CA LEU A 2 -6.76 2.71 -12.01
C LEU A 2 -5.51 1.89 -12.39
N ALA A 3 -4.35 2.54 -12.54
CA ALA A 3 -3.09 1.84 -12.78
C ALA A 3 -2.68 0.95 -11.60
N ASP A 4 -2.89 1.41 -10.36
CA ASP A 4 -2.62 0.61 -9.16
C ASP A 4 -3.57 -0.59 -9.06
N GLU A 5 -4.82 -0.48 -9.52
CA GLU A 5 -5.74 -1.61 -9.59
C GLU A 5 -5.31 -2.65 -10.64
N PHE A 6 -4.90 -2.22 -11.84
CA PHE A 6 -4.44 -3.15 -12.87
C PHE A 6 -3.12 -3.84 -12.50
N CYS A 7 -2.23 -3.13 -11.84
CA CYS A 7 -0.93 -3.64 -11.37
C CYS A 7 -0.99 -4.22 -9.94
N GLY A 8 -2.16 -4.21 -9.31
CA GLY A 8 -2.40 -4.69 -7.95
C GLY A 8 -3.11 -6.04 -7.89
N GLY A 9 -3.11 -6.61 -6.70
CA GLY A 9 -3.73 -7.90 -6.36
C GLY A 9 -5.22 -7.79 -6.00
N PHE A 10 -5.93 -6.76 -6.48
CA PHE A 10 -7.36 -6.58 -6.20
C PHE A 10 -8.12 -6.09 -7.43
N ALA A 11 -9.44 -6.20 -7.39
CA ALA A 11 -10.36 -5.54 -8.31
C ALA A 11 -11.58 -5.03 -7.55
N LEU A 12 -12.04 -3.83 -7.89
CA LEU A 12 -13.29 -3.32 -7.35
C LEU A 12 -14.47 -4.12 -7.88
N THR A 13 -15.51 -4.29 -7.06
CA THR A 13 -16.78 -4.84 -7.52
C THR A 13 -17.46 -3.84 -8.47
N PRO A 14 -18.37 -4.29 -9.38
CA PRO A 14 -19.01 -3.40 -10.35
C PRO A 14 -19.78 -2.22 -9.73
N ASP A 15 -20.22 -2.35 -8.49
CA ASP A 15 -20.90 -1.31 -7.71
C ASP A 15 -19.94 -0.47 -6.85
N GLU A 16 -18.63 -0.75 -6.93
CA GLU A 16 -17.54 -0.08 -6.20
C GLU A 16 -17.70 -0.09 -4.66
N THR A 17 -18.55 -0.98 -4.11
CA THR A 17 -18.81 -1.09 -2.67
C THR A 17 -17.87 -2.02 -1.94
N ALA A 18 -17.19 -2.92 -2.67
CA ALA A 18 -16.27 -3.91 -2.14
C ALA A 18 -15.12 -4.16 -3.13
N PHE A 19 -14.23 -5.05 -2.77
CA PHE A 19 -13.18 -5.55 -3.68
C PHE A 19 -12.98 -7.04 -3.51
N VAL A 20 -12.42 -7.66 -4.54
CA VAL A 20 -12.02 -9.06 -4.54
C VAL A 20 -10.50 -9.15 -4.77
N ARG A 21 -9.86 -10.14 -4.17
CA ARG A 21 -8.45 -10.44 -4.45
C ARG A 21 -8.32 -11.16 -5.79
N ARG A 22 -7.32 -10.80 -6.55
CA ARG A 22 -6.96 -11.43 -7.83
C ARG A 22 -5.48 -11.29 -8.11
N GLU A 23 -4.98 -12.00 -9.10
CA GLU A 23 -3.64 -11.74 -9.65
C GLU A 23 -3.62 -10.42 -10.41
N PRO A 24 -2.51 -9.68 -10.39
CA PRO A 24 -2.32 -8.49 -11.22
C PRO A 24 -2.58 -8.78 -12.69
N LEU A 25 -3.21 -7.84 -13.40
CA LEU A 25 -3.45 -8.01 -14.85
C LEU A 25 -2.21 -7.71 -15.67
N VAL A 26 -1.41 -6.75 -15.22
CA VAL A 26 -0.18 -6.27 -15.86
C VAL A 26 0.79 -5.79 -14.79
N THR A 27 2.05 -5.60 -15.15
CA THR A 27 3.03 -4.88 -14.32
C THR A 27 3.24 -3.46 -14.85
N LEU A 28 3.78 -2.57 -14.02
CA LEU A 28 4.20 -1.24 -14.50
C LEU A 28 5.27 -1.32 -15.60
N ALA A 29 6.10 -2.36 -15.57
CA ALA A 29 7.06 -2.61 -16.62
C ALA A 29 6.38 -2.90 -17.97
N ASP A 30 5.33 -3.74 -17.97
CA ASP A 30 4.55 -4.05 -19.19
C ASP A 30 3.88 -2.79 -19.74
N VAL A 31 3.26 -1.98 -18.87
CA VAL A 31 2.62 -0.72 -19.28
C VAL A 31 3.64 0.28 -19.81
N THR A 32 4.84 0.32 -19.23
CA THR A 32 5.92 1.19 -19.69
C THR A 32 6.38 0.77 -21.09
N SER A 33 6.63 -0.52 -21.31
CA SER A 33 7.00 -1.08 -22.63
C SER A 33 5.93 -0.78 -23.68
N PHE A 34 4.67 -0.99 -23.34
CA PHE A 34 3.55 -0.62 -24.22
C PHE A 34 3.58 0.87 -24.61
N CYS A 35 3.82 1.76 -23.65
CA CYS A 35 3.94 3.19 -23.95
C CYS A 35 5.09 3.54 -24.89
N GLU A 36 6.16 2.76 -24.89
CA GLU A 36 7.31 2.92 -25.81
C GLU A 36 6.98 2.44 -27.22
N GLU A 37 6.20 1.36 -27.35
CA GLU A 37 5.78 0.80 -28.63
C GLU A 37 4.77 1.71 -29.38
N VAL A 38 3.99 2.51 -28.66
CA VAL A 38 2.92 3.35 -29.23
C VAL A 38 3.08 4.86 -28.91
N PRO A 39 4.22 5.48 -29.25
CA PRO A 39 4.55 6.82 -28.76
C PRO A 39 3.61 7.91 -29.22
N GLY A 40 2.91 7.71 -30.35
CA GLY A 40 1.94 8.65 -30.95
C GLY A 40 0.49 8.36 -30.61
N ALA A 41 0.18 7.32 -29.84
CA ALA A 41 -1.20 6.94 -29.55
C ALA A 41 -1.90 8.00 -28.67
N ARG A 42 -3.19 8.20 -28.95
CA ARG A 42 -4.03 9.10 -28.15
C ARG A 42 -4.06 8.62 -26.69
N GLY A 43 -3.73 9.51 -25.77
CA GLY A 43 -3.75 9.21 -24.32
C GLY A 43 -2.45 8.63 -23.77
N VAL A 44 -1.47 8.21 -24.60
CA VAL A 44 -0.22 7.61 -24.11
C VAL A 44 0.55 8.51 -23.16
N ASN A 45 0.54 9.82 -23.35
CA ASN A 45 1.20 10.77 -22.44
C ASN A 45 0.48 10.88 -21.09
N ILE A 46 -0.84 10.71 -21.05
CA ILE A 46 -1.60 10.63 -19.79
C ILE A 46 -1.21 9.35 -19.05
N LEU A 47 -1.16 8.22 -19.76
CA LEU A 47 -0.75 6.94 -19.20
C LEU A 47 0.69 7.00 -18.64
N ARG A 48 1.64 7.57 -19.40
CA ARG A 48 3.02 7.81 -18.92
C ARG A 48 3.08 8.64 -17.64
N ARG A 49 2.19 9.61 -17.48
CA ARG A 49 2.09 10.39 -16.22
C ARG A 49 1.49 9.57 -15.10
N ALA A 50 0.46 8.78 -15.37
CA ALA A 50 -0.19 7.93 -14.37
C ALA A 50 0.76 6.87 -13.81
N ILE A 51 1.50 6.15 -14.66
CA ILE A 51 2.43 5.10 -14.21
C ILE A 51 3.60 5.63 -13.37
N ARG A 52 3.98 6.91 -13.51
CA ARG A 52 4.99 7.52 -12.62
C ARG A 52 4.53 7.66 -11.17
N LEU A 53 3.22 7.70 -10.94
CA LEU A 53 2.61 7.82 -9.62
C LEU A 53 2.12 6.47 -9.09
N ALA A 54 1.95 5.48 -9.96
CA ALA A 54 1.49 4.14 -9.60
C ALA A 54 2.61 3.27 -9.02
N ALA A 55 2.23 2.13 -8.44
CA ALA A 55 3.16 1.08 -8.03
C ALA A 55 2.53 -0.31 -8.20
N ASP A 56 3.38 -1.31 -8.44
CA ASP A 56 2.96 -2.70 -8.47
C ASP A 56 2.66 -3.22 -7.06
N GLY A 57 1.69 -4.12 -6.95
CA GLY A 57 1.53 -4.99 -5.79
C GLY A 57 0.65 -4.48 -4.66
N ALA A 58 -0.17 -3.43 -4.86
CA ALA A 58 -1.23 -3.11 -3.88
C ALA A 58 -2.17 -4.31 -3.71
N ALA A 59 -2.45 -4.72 -2.47
CA ALA A 59 -3.34 -5.84 -2.18
C ALA A 59 -4.77 -5.39 -1.85
N SER A 60 -4.99 -4.08 -1.67
CA SER A 60 -6.30 -3.50 -1.38
C SER A 60 -6.44 -2.08 -1.94
N PRO A 61 -7.70 -1.61 -2.14
CA PRO A 61 -7.96 -0.21 -2.51
C PRO A 61 -7.42 0.80 -1.50
N LEU A 62 -7.50 0.49 -0.20
CA LEU A 62 -7.01 1.38 0.86
C LEU A 62 -5.50 1.59 0.77
N GLU A 63 -4.74 0.52 0.56
CA GLU A 63 -3.29 0.61 0.34
C GLU A 63 -2.96 1.51 -0.86
N ALA A 64 -3.65 1.30 -2.01
CA ALA A 64 -3.45 2.10 -3.21
C ALA A 64 -3.76 3.60 -2.96
N LEU A 65 -4.87 3.90 -2.29
CA LEU A 65 -5.30 5.27 -1.95
C LEU A 65 -4.32 5.95 -0.99
N VAL A 66 -3.96 5.29 0.10
CA VAL A 66 -3.05 5.83 1.12
C VAL A 66 -1.67 6.09 0.51
N ARG A 67 -1.11 5.11 -0.23
CA ARG A 67 0.15 5.29 -0.91
C ARG A 67 0.11 6.44 -1.91
N HIS A 68 -0.94 6.50 -2.74
CA HIS A 68 -1.12 7.57 -3.71
C HIS A 68 -1.08 8.94 -3.02
N TRP A 69 -1.83 9.10 -1.94
CA TRP A 69 -1.88 10.33 -1.17
C TRP A 69 -0.53 10.70 -0.54
N LEU A 70 0.18 9.73 0.02
CA LEU A 70 1.52 9.94 0.56
C LEU A 70 2.55 10.31 -0.52
N HIS A 71 2.47 9.66 -1.70
CA HIS A 71 3.46 9.79 -2.77
C HIS A 71 3.28 11.03 -3.65
N VAL A 72 2.04 11.43 -3.92
CA VAL A 72 1.74 12.58 -4.77
C VAL A 72 2.45 13.83 -4.25
N PRO A 73 3.09 14.65 -5.12
CA PRO A 73 3.73 15.90 -4.73
C PRO A 73 2.80 16.85 -3.99
N VAL A 74 3.37 17.65 -3.10
CA VAL A 74 2.62 18.61 -2.26
C VAL A 74 1.83 19.62 -3.10
N GLU A 75 2.37 20.07 -4.23
CA GLU A 75 1.70 20.98 -5.17
C GLU A 75 0.45 20.36 -5.85
N HIS A 76 0.27 19.04 -5.72
CA HIS A 76 -0.89 18.31 -6.21
C HIS A 76 -1.76 17.73 -5.07
N GLY A 77 -1.57 18.24 -3.85
CA GLY A 77 -2.37 17.87 -2.68
C GLY A 77 -1.93 16.62 -1.95
N GLY A 78 -0.77 16.06 -2.26
CA GLY A 78 -0.16 14.93 -1.54
C GLY A 78 0.89 15.37 -0.53
N TYR A 79 1.65 14.41 0.00
CA TYR A 79 2.72 14.65 0.98
C TYR A 79 4.14 14.57 0.40
N GLY A 80 4.30 14.09 -0.82
CA GLY A 80 5.62 14.01 -1.48
C GLY A 80 6.65 13.17 -0.74
N THR A 81 6.23 12.09 -0.07
CA THR A 81 7.09 11.27 0.81
C THR A 81 8.17 10.47 0.09
N GLY A 82 8.18 10.49 -1.24
CA GLY A 82 9.15 9.75 -2.04
C GLY A 82 8.74 8.32 -2.34
N GLN A 83 9.73 7.48 -2.70
CA GLN A 83 9.46 6.12 -3.16
C GLN A 83 9.16 5.16 -2.02
N SER A 84 8.06 4.45 -2.15
CA SER A 84 7.64 3.34 -1.29
C SER A 84 7.39 2.09 -2.13
N ALA A 85 7.30 0.94 -1.46
CA ALA A 85 6.92 -0.33 -2.06
C ALA A 85 5.75 -0.94 -1.28
N PHE A 86 4.91 -1.71 -1.97
CA PHE A 86 3.83 -2.45 -1.36
C PHE A 86 4.27 -3.82 -0.83
N ASN A 87 3.64 -4.25 0.24
CA ASN A 87 3.70 -5.61 0.78
C ASN A 87 5.14 -6.13 0.97
N VAL A 88 5.98 -5.30 1.57
CA VAL A 88 7.40 -5.62 1.79
C VAL A 88 7.56 -6.57 2.97
N ALA A 89 8.13 -7.73 2.69
CA ALA A 89 8.49 -8.69 3.73
C ALA A 89 9.77 -8.26 4.46
N VAL A 90 9.66 -8.10 5.79
CA VAL A 90 10.77 -7.75 6.68
C VAL A 90 11.10 -8.97 7.53
N ASP A 91 12.36 -9.43 7.49
CA ASP A 91 12.83 -10.48 8.38
C ASP A 91 12.98 -9.89 9.80
N VAL A 92 12.20 -10.39 10.73
CA VAL A 92 12.18 -9.94 12.13
C VAL A 92 12.91 -10.91 13.06
N GLY A 93 13.57 -11.93 12.49
CA GLY A 93 14.31 -12.93 13.23
C GLY A 93 13.44 -13.92 13.99
N GLU A 94 14.08 -14.81 14.75
CA GLU A 94 13.40 -15.75 15.64
C GLU A 94 12.96 -15.02 16.91
N GLY A 95 11.65 -14.97 17.15
CA GLY A 95 11.09 -14.34 18.36
C GLY A 95 11.50 -15.10 19.62
N PHE A 96 12.18 -14.44 20.52
CA PHE A 96 12.46 -14.97 21.85
C PHE A 96 11.24 -14.76 22.77
N GLY A 97 10.62 -15.86 23.17
CA GLY A 97 9.93 -15.94 24.46
C GLY A 97 8.56 -15.30 24.59
N SER A 98 7.51 -15.85 24.00
CA SER A 98 6.13 -15.56 24.44
C SER A 98 5.14 -16.71 24.21
N GLY A 99 5.60 -17.94 23.88
CA GLY A 99 4.68 -19.05 23.59
C GLY A 99 3.84 -18.92 22.31
N MET A 100 3.97 -17.81 21.59
CA MET A 100 3.38 -17.63 20.26
C MET A 100 4.30 -18.18 19.18
N PRO A 101 3.75 -18.74 18.08
CA PRO A 101 4.57 -19.20 16.95
C PRO A 101 5.39 -18.03 16.41
N ALA A 102 6.73 -18.19 16.46
CA ALA A 102 7.65 -17.18 15.97
C ALA A 102 7.46 -16.98 14.47
N ARG A 103 6.80 -15.89 14.08
CA ARG A 103 6.80 -15.48 12.68
C ARG A 103 8.14 -14.83 12.39
N ARG A 104 8.90 -15.44 11.51
CA ARG A 104 10.22 -14.95 11.09
C ARG A 104 10.12 -13.72 10.18
N THR A 105 8.97 -13.51 9.58
CA THR A 105 8.75 -12.45 8.61
C THR A 105 7.47 -11.70 8.92
N ARG A 106 7.52 -10.37 8.87
CA ARG A 106 6.35 -9.48 8.90
C ARG A 106 6.25 -8.76 7.57
N VAL A 107 5.03 -8.58 7.08
CA VAL A 107 4.77 -7.84 5.84
C VAL A 107 4.27 -6.44 6.22
N ILE A 108 4.86 -5.40 5.64
CA ILE A 108 4.44 -4.00 5.78
C ILE A 108 3.70 -3.62 4.50
N ASP A 109 2.45 -3.16 4.61
CA ASP A 109 1.60 -2.89 3.45
C ASP A 109 2.17 -1.79 2.56
N ILE A 110 2.58 -0.66 3.13
CA ILE A 110 3.29 0.42 2.43
C ILE A 110 4.61 0.68 3.16
N CYS A 111 5.71 0.31 2.56
CA CYS A 111 7.02 0.38 3.19
C CYS A 111 7.92 1.42 2.52
N TYR A 112 8.64 2.16 3.32
CA TYR A 112 9.76 3.05 2.95
C TYR A 112 11.06 2.45 3.46
N PRO A 113 11.71 1.54 2.70
CA PRO A 113 12.82 0.74 3.21
C PRO A 113 14.04 1.57 3.64
N ARG A 114 14.29 2.69 2.95
CA ARG A 114 15.42 3.59 3.26
C ARG A 114 15.23 4.30 4.60
N GLN A 115 14.00 4.67 4.92
CA GLN A 115 13.62 5.34 6.16
C GLN A 115 13.31 4.33 7.28
N ARG A 116 13.22 3.04 6.96
CA ARG A 116 12.78 1.98 7.86
C ARG A 116 11.45 2.31 8.55
N CYS A 117 10.49 2.76 7.76
CA CYS A 117 9.14 3.01 8.25
C CYS A 117 8.10 2.51 7.25
N GLY A 118 6.88 2.37 7.72
CA GLY A 118 5.79 1.93 6.90
C GLY A 118 4.43 2.25 7.48
N VAL A 119 3.40 1.91 6.70
CA VAL A 119 2.00 2.06 7.07
C VAL A 119 1.31 0.71 6.90
N GLU A 120 0.58 0.32 7.92
CA GLU A 120 -0.39 -0.78 7.91
C GLU A 120 -1.77 -0.21 7.57
N CYS A 121 -2.46 -0.82 6.63
CA CYS A 121 -3.75 -0.36 6.13
C CYS A 121 -4.89 -1.26 6.62
N ASP A 122 -5.60 -0.85 7.67
CA ASP A 122 -6.74 -1.60 8.22
C ASP A 122 -8.02 -1.33 7.43
N GLY A 123 -8.45 -2.33 6.66
CA GLY A 123 -9.76 -2.33 5.99
C GLY A 123 -10.93 -2.49 6.95
N LEU A 124 -12.15 -2.24 6.47
CA LEU A 124 -13.40 -2.36 7.25
C LEU A 124 -13.69 -3.76 7.83
N GLN A 125 -12.95 -4.80 7.45
CA GLN A 125 -13.23 -6.19 7.79
C GLN A 125 -12.49 -6.71 9.04
N HIS A 126 -11.69 -5.90 9.74
CA HIS A 126 -10.76 -6.36 10.78
C HIS A 126 -11.02 -5.81 12.19
N GLU A 127 -12.28 -5.53 12.56
CA GLU A 127 -12.61 -5.19 13.96
C GLU A 127 -12.91 -6.48 14.77
N SER A 128 -11.88 -7.28 15.12
CA SER A 128 -12.03 -8.34 16.10
C SER A 128 -11.01 -8.20 17.24
N SER A 129 -11.50 -8.34 18.47
CA SER A 129 -10.76 -8.13 19.73
C SER A 129 -9.60 -9.12 19.99
N ALA A 130 -9.47 -10.19 19.21
CA ALA A 130 -8.35 -11.14 19.31
C ALA A 130 -7.04 -10.63 18.68
N GLN A 131 -7.05 -9.46 18.07
CA GLN A 131 -5.97 -8.89 17.28
C GLN A 131 -4.95 -8.10 18.13
N SER A 132 -5.32 -7.65 19.35
CA SER A 132 -4.48 -6.73 20.13
C SER A 132 -3.14 -7.30 20.55
N ASP A 133 -3.05 -8.60 20.87
CA ASP A 133 -1.81 -9.24 21.34
C ASP A 133 -0.85 -9.53 20.19
N ASP A 134 -1.35 -9.96 19.02
CA ASP A 134 -0.51 -10.15 17.81
C ASP A 134 -0.02 -8.80 17.27
N ASP A 135 -0.82 -7.74 17.37
CA ASP A 135 -0.47 -6.38 16.96
C ASP A 135 0.65 -5.80 17.82
N ALA A 136 0.58 -5.92 19.15
CA ALA A 136 1.63 -5.48 20.07
C ALA A 136 2.94 -6.26 19.83
N HIS A 137 2.81 -7.57 19.59
CA HIS A 137 3.95 -8.43 19.28
C HIS A 137 4.57 -8.07 17.91
N ARG A 138 3.75 -7.83 16.88
CA ARG A 138 4.17 -7.36 15.55
C ARG A 138 4.97 -6.06 15.65
N GLN A 139 4.42 -5.06 16.37
CA GLN A 139 5.07 -3.76 16.54
C GLN A 139 6.42 -3.89 17.27
N THR A 140 6.48 -4.75 18.28
CA THR A 140 7.74 -5.05 19.01
C THR A 140 8.76 -5.71 18.08
N GLN A 141 8.37 -6.69 17.28
CA GLN A 141 9.26 -7.38 16.36
C GLN A 141 9.83 -6.42 15.30
N LEU A 142 8.98 -5.59 14.67
CA LEU A 142 9.41 -4.59 13.69
C LEU A 142 10.36 -3.56 14.34
N SER A 143 10.02 -3.08 15.52
CA SER A 143 10.84 -2.12 16.28
C SER A 143 12.22 -2.68 16.60
N ASN A 144 12.33 -3.96 16.97
CA ASN A 144 13.60 -4.62 17.28
C ASN A 144 14.57 -4.67 16.09
N VAL A 145 14.04 -4.70 14.87
CA VAL A 145 14.84 -4.63 13.64
C VAL A 145 14.91 -3.22 13.05
N GLY A 146 14.48 -2.21 13.84
CA GLY A 146 14.63 -0.80 13.54
C GLY A 146 13.57 -0.23 12.58
N TYR A 147 12.45 -0.93 12.38
CA TYR A 147 11.31 -0.40 11.63
C TYR A 147 10.29 0.28 12.54
N ARG A 148 9.74 1.38 12.06
CA ARG A 148 8.56 2.03 12.63
C ARG A 148 7.37 1.79 11.70
N GLU A 149 6.24 1.39 12.28
CA GLU A 149 5.00 1.17 11.54
C GLU A 149 3.88 2.00 12.18
N GLU A 150 3.18 2.73 11.36
CA GLU A 150 1.97 3.46 11.74
C GLU A 150 0.76 2.77 11.11
N ARG A 151 -0.39 2.83 11.78
CA ARG A 151 -1.61 2.18 11.32
C ARG A 151 -2.62 3.22 10.86
N ILE A 152 -3.23 2.99 9.71
CA ILE A 152 -4.31 3.81 9.19
C ILE A 152 -5.54 2.95 8.89
N SER A 153 -6.66 3.28 9.49
CA SER A 153 -7.94 2.65 9.19
C SER A 153 -8.69 3.41 8.09
N TRP A 154 -9.60 2.71 7.40
CA TRP A 154 -10.49 3.34 6.43
C TRP A 154 -11.25 4.53 7.01
N LYS A 155 -11.70 4.43 8.26
CA LYS A 155 -12.42 5.50 8.97
C LYS A 155 -11.56 6.74 9.16
N GLN A 156 -10.31 6.57 9.55
CA GLN A 156 -9.36 7.68 9.69
C GLN A 156 -9.06 8.32 8.34
N PHE A 157 -8.76 7.52 7.33
CA PHE A 157 -8.49 7.98 5.97
C PHE A 157 -9.66 8.80 5.41
N SER A 158 -10.90 8.28 5.50
CA SER A 158 -12.11 8.95 5.01
C SER A 158 -12.42 10.24 5.79
N SER A 159 -12.07 10.32 7.06
CA SER A 159 -12.24 11.54 7.86
C SER A 159 -11.23 12.61 7.48
N TYR A 160 -10.01 12.20 7.19
CA TYR A 160 -8.93 13.10 6.73
C TYR A 160 -9.22 13.67 5.34
N GLN A 161 -9.66 12.83 4.40
CA GLN A 161 -10.04 13.25 3.07
C GLN A 161 -11.12 14.33 3.10
N ARG A 162 -12.18 14.14 3.90
CA ARG A 162 -13.23 15.15 4.09
C ARG A 162 -12.73 16.46 4.70
N ALA A 163 -11.73 16.41 5.58
CA ALA A 163 -11.15 17.61 6.16
C ALA A 163 -10.27 18.40 5.17
N CYS A 164 -9.71 17.74 4.17
CA CYS A 164 -8.91 18.39 3.12
C CYS A 164 -9.79 18.99 1.99
N GLU A 165 -11.04 18.53 1.86
CA GLU A 165 -12.01 19.01 0.86
C GLU A 165 -12.86 20.18 1.39
N ALA A 166 -12.83 20.47 2.69
CA ALA A 166 -13.57 21.54 3.37
C ALA A 166 -12.76 22.82 3.49
#